data_951529e552e14e7cc73294edc6104aa3
#
_entry.id   951529e552e14e7cc73294edc6104aa3
#
_cell.length_a   1.000
_cell.length_b   1.000
_cell.length_c   1.000
_cell.angle_alpha   90.00
_cell.angle_beta   90.00
_cell.angle_gamma   90.00
#
_symmetry.space_group_name_H-M   'P 1'
#
loop_
_entity.id
_entity.type
_entity.pdbx_description
1 polymer ?
#
loop_
_entity_poly.entity_id
_entity_poly.type
_entity_poly.pdbx_seq_one_letter_code
_entity_poly.pdbx_strand_id
1 'polypeptide(L)'
;VNRHISAAAAVALLTALSKPLLAQAAPAQPPSVPPPPPAPAVTADAVPAAAPAVTPTADGALQKEVSSQRADIDEQDARIEALERQLKALKSAEAAKAEPKKPVEARAQASAADSTFKVSAYAQAQYEFHQDSEDQLQQGGVLLNQNRFLLRRTRLKVLRDWQYGGLMVELDANTVKGAAIGLQHAEVSLAYRNQDYSPLVQFTLGLFDNPFGREVVESPRDRPFMERSLASRGFFPAEPDLGLRISGQAAWFRYSVAVVNGQPLGDRTGFALQDPNAHKDVLGRVGVDVTPSAPLRVIGGVSVLNGMGFHPGTDATKNMVVWRDNISEDGLVTLPELNGVSGVAAQPSQNFKRWLIGADLGFDVTSKLGVTHLYGEVSLGSNMDRNLFIADPLTTGLDARELGWYLAVYHECSEGPIAGFRVDQYNPNSDVADARAGKLIPLTETVTTYAPLVGFQVPHKARLVAEWDIIHDAMARNTLGVPVDKKNNIVTIRLQGEL
;
A
#
# COMPACT_ATOMS: atom_id res chain seq x y z
N VAL A 1 -31.80 22.54 19.27
CA VAL A 1 -32.40 21.22 19.06
C VAL A 1 -31.23 20.26 18.77
N ASN A 2 -30.75 19.62 19.86
CA ASN A 2 -29.66 18.64 19.79
C ASN A 2 -30.16 17.34 19.16
N ARG A 3 -29.57 16.91 18.07
CA ARG A 3 -29.67 15.52 17.60
C ARG A 3 -28.33 14.84 17.81
N HIS A 4 -28.25 14.01 18.84
CA HIS A 4 -27.17 13.03 19.01
C HIS A 4 -27.29 11.98 17.89
N ILE A 5 -26.35 11.96 16.95
CA ILE A 5 -26.18 10.86 16.02
C ILE A 5 -25.35 9.82 16.75
N SER A 6 -25.99 8.71 17.12
CA SER A 6 -25.37 7.63 17.89
C SER A 6 -24.42 6.83 17.00
N ALA A 7 -23.28 6.43 17.57
CA ALA A 7 -22.27 5.57 16.92
C ALA A 7 -22.82 4.23 16.41
N ALA A 8 -24.02 3.85 16.80
CA ALA A 8 -24.73 2.65 16.33
C ALA A 8 -25.14 2.72 14.83
N ALA A 9 -25.27 3.94 14.25
CA ALA A 9 -25.65 4.08 12.85
C ALA A 9 -24.52 3.71 11.85
N ALA A 10 -23.27 3.88 12.25
CA ALA A 10 -22.12 3.52 11.41
C ALA A 10 -21.90 2.00 11.34
N VAL A 11 -22.20 1.27 12.39
CA VAL A 11 -22.11 -0.20 12.44
C VAL A 11 -23.27 -0.86 11.70
N ALA A 12 -24.46 -0.25 11.73
CA ALA A 12 -25.62 -0.77 11.01
C ALA A 12 -25.52 -0.61 9.48
N LEU A 13 -24.74 0.37 8.99
CA LEU A 13 -24.50 0.53 7.54
C LEU A 13 -23.57 -0.53 6.99
N LEU A 14 -22.64 -1.03 7.79
CA LEU A 14 -21.71 -2.11 7.44
C LEU A 14 -22.36 -3.50 7.38
N THR A 15 -23.47 -3.71 8.12
CA THR A 15 -24.17 -5.01 8.17
C THR A 15 -25.28 -5.14 7.12
N ALA A 16 -25.74 -4.05 6.52
CA ALA A 16 -26.81 -4.07 5.53
C ALA A 16 -26.35 -4.39 4.08
N LEU A 17 -25.03 -4.37 3.81
CA LEU A 17 -24.46 -4.61 2.48
C LEU A 17 -23.97 -6.04 2.23
N SER A 18 -24.12 -6.96 3.20
CA SER A 18 -23.69 -8.36 3.07
C SER A 18 -24.88 -9.30 2.83
N LYS A 19 -25.44 -9.28 1.63
CA LYS A 19 -26.20 -10.45 1.15
C LYS A 19 -25.36 -11.19 0.12
N PRO A 20 -24.89 -12.42 0.38
CA PRO A 20 -24.19 -13.21 -0.61
C PRO A 20 -25.20 -13.82 -1.58
N LEU A 21 -25.07 -13.52 -2.85
CA LEU A 21 -25.69 -14.31 -3.93
C LEU A 21 -24.81 -15.54 -4.15
N LEU A 22 -25.10 -16.62 -3.44
CA LEU A 22 -24.56 -17.95 -3.73
C LEU A 22 -25.35 -18.54 -4.89
N ALA A 23 -24.82 -18.42 -6.10
CA ALA A 23 -25.24 -19.30 -7.21
C ALA A 23 -24.38 -20.56 -7.16
N GLN A 24 -25.01 -21.69 -6.87
CA GLN A 24 -24.43 -23.03 -6.93
C GLN A 24 -24.05 -23.37 -8.36
N ALA A 25 -22.75 -23.50 -8.65
CA ALA A 25 -22.25 -24.23 -9.79
C ALA A 25 -21.82 -25.62 -9.31
N ALA A 26 -22.32 -26.65 -9.96
CA ALA A 26 -22.03 -28.08 -9.72
C ALA A 26 -20.52 -28.35 -9.95
N PRO A 27 -19.89 -29.24 -9.18
CA PRO A 27 -18.47 -29.54 -9.33
C PRO A 27 -18.22 -30.41 -10.57
N ALA A 28 -17.35 -29.96 -11.46
CA ALA A 28 -16.78 -30.76 -12.52
C ALA A 28 -15.74 -31.72 -11.92
N GLN A 29 -15.83 -33.02 -12.31
CA GLN A 29 -14.90 -34.07 -11.92
C GLN A 29 -13.47 -33.77 -12.45
N PRO A 30 -12.43 -33.98 -11.66
CA PRO A 30 -11.05 -33.85 -12.12
C PRO A 30 -10.67 -35.06 -13.01
N PRO A 31 -9.81 -34.88 -14.04
CA PRO A 31 -9.30 -35.96 -14.84
C PRO A 31 -8.38 -36.90 -14.05
N SER A 32 -8.50 -38.18 -14.27
CA SER A 32 -7.72 -39.23 -13.62
C SER A 32 -6.24 -39.20 -14.03
N VAL A 33 -5.38 -39.16 -13.01
CA VAL A 33 -3.92 -39.24 -13.14
C VAL A 33 -3.51 -40.71 -13.27
N PRO A 34 -2.67 -41.12 -14.26
CA PRO A 34 -2.15 -42.48 -14.35
C PRO A 34 -1.17 -42.81 -13.20
N PRO A 35 -1.09 -44.08 -12.77
CA PRO A 35 -0.24 -44.49 -11.66
C PRO A 35 1.25 -44.42 -12.01
N PRO A 36 2.14 -44.16 -11.03
CA PRO A 36 3.57 -44.14 -11.22
C PRO A 36 4.15 -45.56 -11.44
N PRO A 37 5.28 -45.69 -12.16
CA PRO A 37 5.94 -46.97 -12.40
C PRO A 37 6.56 -47.55 -11.09
N PRO A 38 6.69 -48.90 -11.01
CA PRO A 38 7.19 -49.56 -9.80
C PRO A 38 8.70 -49.35 -9.60
N ALA A 39 9.06 -49.20 -8.34
CA ALA A 39 10.44 -49.06 -7.88
C ALA A 39 11.22 -50.38 -8.10
N PRO A 40 12.53 -50.33 -8.41
CA PRO A 40 13.35 -51.52 -8.59
C PRO A 40 13.59 -52.25 -7.26
N ALA A 41 13.53 -53.58 -7.34
CA ALA A 41 13.77 -54.52 -6.25
C ALA A 41 15.21 -54.47 -5.76
N VAL A 42 15.37 -54.29 -4.46
CA VAL A 42 16.67 -54.47 -3.79
C VAL A 42 16.81 -55.93 -3.42
N THR A 43 17.79 -56.57 -4.02
CA THR A 43 18.23 -57.96 -3.72
C THR A 43 18.95 -57.96 -2.36
N ALA A 44 18.48 -58.84 -1.48
CA ALA A 44 19.15 -59.17 -0.24
C ALA A 44 20.26 -60.18 -0.51
N ASP A 45 21.50 -59.86 -0.11
CA ASP A 45 22.55 -60.84 -0.02
C ASP A 45 23.29 -60.80 1.31
N ALA A 46 23.31 -61.98 1.92
CA ALA A 46 24.35 -62.60 2.75
C ALA A 46 24.70 -61.98 4.10
N VAL A 47 24.25 -62.66 5.10
CA VAL A 47 24.85 -62.72 6.45
C VAL A 47 26.15 -63.53 6.40
N PRO A 48 27.23 -63.12 7.05
CA PRO A 48 28.16 -64.03 7.66
C PRO A 48 28.15 -63.91 9.19
N ALA A 49 28.11 -65.12 9.77
CA ALA A 49 28.20 -65.37 11.18
C ALA A 49 29.61 -65.14 11.74
N ALA A 50 29.64 -64.98 13.06
CA ALA A 50 30.66 -65.28 14.05
C ALA A 50 31.15 -64.08 14.86
N ALA A 51 30.69 -64.03 16.10
CA ALA A 51 31.24 -63.20 17.14
C ALA A 51 32.59 -63.72 17.61
N PRO A 52 33.59 -62.89 17.86
CA PRO A 52 34.75 -63.26 18.71
C PRO A 52 34.44 -62.89 20.19
N ALA A 53 34.95 -63.72 21.05
CA ALA A 53 34.88 -63.70 22.49
C ALA A 53 35.31 -62.34 23.10
N VAL A 54 34.53 -61.87 24.06
CA VAL A 54 34.81 -60.71 24.88
C VAL A 54 35.89 -61.06 25.90
N THR A 55 37.04 -60.42 25.78
CA THR A 55 38.08 -60.38 26.82
C THR A 55 37.75 -59.30 27.85
N PRO A 56 37.88 -59.55 29.16
CA PRO A 56 37.46 -58.65 30.22
C PRO A 56 38.53 -57.59 30.59
N THR A 57 38.78 -56.64 29.70
CA THR A 57 39.72 -55.51 29.96
C THR A 57 39.16 -54.14 29.58
N ALA A 58 37.91 -54.05 29.11
CA ALA A 58 37.31 -52.82 28.69
C ALA A 58 36.57 -52.00 29.81
N ASP A 59 36.17 -52.66 30.92
CA ASP A 59 35.38 -52.00 31.97
C ASP A 59 36.18 -50.95 32.77
N GLY A 60 37.49 -51.14 32.95
CA GLY A 60 38.30 -50.19 33.70
C GLY A 60 38.60 -48.89 32.95
N ALA A 61 38.69 -48.96 31.60
CA ALA A 61 38.92 -47.79 30.75
C ALA A 61 37.62 -46.98 30.61
N LEU A 62 36.47 -47.63 30.44
CA LEU A 62 35.19 -46.99 30.32
C LEU A 62 34.76 -46.28 31.63
N GLN A 63 35.02 -46.91 32.79
CA GLN A 63 34.77 -46.27 34.09
C GLN A 63 35.65 -45.03 34.31
N LYS A 64 36.88 -45.05 33.86
CA LYS A 64 37.78 -43.88 33.94
C LYS A 64 37.34 -42.75 33.03
N GLU A 65 36.84 -43.06 31.84
CA GLU A 65 36.35 -42.08 30.88
C GLU A 65 35.01 -41.46 31.33
N VAL A 66 34.11 -42.27 31.88
CA VAL A 66 32.83 -41.79 32.50
C VAL A 66 33.11 -40.92 33.73
N SER A 67 34.11 -41.24 34.55
CA SER A 67 34.49 -40.40 35.68
C SER A 67 35.14 -39.06 35.25
N SER A 68 35.91 -39.07 34.18
CA SER A 68 36.47 -37.84 33.58
C SER A 68 35.38 -36.94 33.01
N GLN A 69 34.42 -37.52 32.26
CA GLN A 69 33.31 -36.76 31.71
C GLN A 69 32.37 -36.19 32.78
N ARG A 70 32.18 -36.92 33.91
CA ARG A 70 31.44 -36.36 35.05
C ARG A 70 32.14 -35.17 35.70
N ALA A 71 33.48 -35.24 35.84
CA ALA A 71 34.25 -34.12 36.37
C ALA A 71 34.15 -32.88 35.49
N ASP A 72 34.19 -33.09 34.14
CA ASP A 72 34.05 -32.01 33.16
C ASP A 72 32.63 -31.39 33.20
N ILE A 73 31.58 -32.19 33.43
CA ILE A 73 30.21 -31.72 33.56
C ILE A 73 30.06 -30.91 34.87
N ASP A 74 30.60 -31.39 35.97
CA ASP A 74 30.53 -30.68 37.26
C ASP A 74 31.29 -29.34 37.21
N GLU A 75 32.40 -29.26 36.43
CA GLU A 75 33.15 -28.01 36.17
C GLU A 75 32.32 -27.04 35.30
N GLN A 76 31.63 -27.56 34.28
CA GLN A 76 30.74 -26.74 33.43
C GLN A 76 29.55 -26.22 34.20
N ASP A 77 28.95 -27.04 35.04
CA ASP A 77 27.81 -26.61 35.89
C ASP A 77 28.23 -25.51 36.88
N ALA A 78 29.39 -25.67 37.52
CA ALA A 78 29.94 -24.62 38.37
C ALA A 78 30.21 -23.31 37.62
N ARG A 79 30.62 -23.39 36.35
CA ARG A 79 30.85 -22.21 35.50
C ARG A 79 29.53 -21.57 35.08
N ILE A 80 28.50 -22.33 34.81
CA ILE A 80 27.16 -21.85 34.51
C ILE A 80 26.59 -21.13 35.71
N GLU A 81 26.64 -21.69 36.94
CA GLU A 81 26.20 -21.00 38.13
C GLU A 81 26.97 -19.71 38.41
N ALA A 82 28.27 -19.66 38.13
CA ALA A 82 29.06 -18.44 38.28
C ALA A 82 28.64 -17.35 37.29
N LEU A 83 28.35 -17.72 36.04
CA LEU A 83 27.85 -16.82 35.01
C LEU A 83 26.44 -16.31 35.34
N GLU A 84 25.56 -17.17 35.87
CA GLU A 84 24.20 -16.78 36.31
C GLU A 84 24.24 -15.79 37.49
N ARG A 85 25.16 -15.99 38.42
CA ARG A 85 25.38 -15.03 39.53
C ARG A 85 25.91 -13.66 39.00
N GLN A 86 26.82 -13.69 38.01
CA GLN A 86 27.28 -12.46 37.37
C GLN A 86 26.18 -11.76 36.59
N LEU A 87 25.33 -12.50 35.87
CA LEU A 87 24.19 -11.94 35.14
C LEU A 87 23.15 -11.33 36.08
N LYS A 88 22.90 -11.99 37.20
CA LYS A 88 22.00 -11.48 38.26
C LYS A 88 22.57 -10.23 38.93
N ALA A 89 23.88 -10.19 39.17
CA ALA A 89 24.56 -9.01 39.72
C ALA A 89 24.56 -7.83 38.73
N LEU A 90 24.78 -8.10 37.43
CA LEU A 90 24.69 -7.09 36.38
C LEU A 90 23.25 -6.54 36.25
N LYS A 91 22.22 -7.40 36.23
CA LYS A 91 20.81 -6.99 36.21
C LYS A 91 20.42 -6.17 37.45
N SER A 92 20.93 -6.53 38.65
CA SER A 92 20.67 -5.76 39.85
C SER A 92 21.43 -4.42 39.90
N ALA A 93 22.63 -4.36 39.32
CA ALA A 93 23.39 -3.12 39.16
C ALA A 93 22.77 -2.18 38.11
N GLU A 94 22.18 -2.75 37.05
CA GLU A 94 21.43 -2.02 36.04
C GLU A 94 20.08 -1.48 36.60
N ALA A 95 19.39 -2.30 37.41
CA ALA A 95 18.20 -1.90 38.16
C ALA A 95 18.48 -0.83 39.23
N ALA A 96 19.64 -0.91 39.90
CA ALA A 96 20.07 0.11 40.88
C ALA A 96 20.54 1.40 40.20
N LYS A 97 20.95 1.37 38.93
CA LYS A 97 21.19 2.56 38.11
C LYS A 97 19.92 3.23 37.58
N ALA A 98 18.78 2.56 37.69
CA ALA A 98 17.46 3.08 37.31
C ALA A 98 16.78 3.86 38.45
N GLU A 99 17.51 4.67 39.21
CA GLU A 99 16.88 5.72 39.99
C GLU A 99 16.32 6.81 39.06
N PRO A 100 15.13 7.38 39.34
CA PRO A 100 14.51 8.37 38.48
C PRO A 100 15.40 9.59 38.34
N LYS A 101 16.10 9.69 37.24
CA LYS A 101 16.91 10.89 36.89
C LYS A 101 15.99 12.11 36.84
N LYS A 102 16.34 13.15 37.61
CA LYS A 102 15.63 14.42 37.60
C LYS A 102 15.43 14.94 36.17
N PRO A 103 14.34 15.67 35.88
CA PRO A 103 13.94 16.08 34.51
C PRO A 103 15.02 16.88 33.74
N VAL A 104 16.00 17.46 34.44
CA VAL A 104 17.08 18.28 33.83
C VAL A 104 18.15 17.43 33.14
N GLU A 105 18.47 16.23 33.64
CA GLU A 105 19.46 15.33 33.01
C GLU A 105 18.92 14.56 31.82
N ALA A 106 17.63 14.21 31.84
CA ALA A 106 16.95 13.63 30.67
C ALA A 106 16.91 14.60 29.49
N ARG A 107 16.79 15.92 29.79
CA ARG A 107 16.80 16.97 28.75
C ARG A 107 18.19 17.17 28.13
N ALA A 108 19.27 16.99 28.87
CA ALA A 108 20.64 17.08 28.34
C ALA A 108 21.03 15.84 27.51
N GLN A 109 20.55 14.63 27.86
CA GLN A 109 20.77 13.42 27.09
C GLN A 109 19.91 13.38 25.81
N ALA A 110 18.68 13.89 25.85
CA ALA A 110 17.85 14.05 24.66
C ALA A 110 18.48 15.06 23.67
N SER A 111 19.06 16.15 24.16
CA SER A 111 19.71 17.13 23.30
C SER A 111 21.00 16.63 22.62
N ALA A 112 21.68 15.65 23.22
CA ALA A 112 22.87 15.02 22.61
C ALA A 112 22.52 13.93 21.58
N ALA A 113 21.36 13.26 21.74
CA ALA A 113 20.84 12.31 20.75
C ALA A 113 20.21 13.01 19.53
N ASP A 114 19.82 14.29 19.67
CA ASP A 114 19.10 15.10 18.71
C ASP A 114 19.97 15.61 17.54
N SER A 115 21.29 15.33 17.52
CA SER A 115 22.20 15.87 16.50
C SER A 115 22.59 14.87 15.40
N THR A 116 22.16 13.62 15.49
CA THR A 116 22.52 12.56 14.53
C THR A 116 21.54 12.43 13.40
N PHE A 117 22.05 12.30 12.19
CA PHE A 117 21.24 11.87 11.04
C PHE A 117 20.82 10.42 11.22
N LYS A 118 19.54 10.16 11.03
CA LYS A 118 18.97 8.81 10.94
C LYS A 118 18.81 8.46 9.48
N VAL A 119 19.39 7.36 9.05
CA VAL A 119 19.27 6.84 7.70
C VAL A 119 18.51 5.54 7.77
N SER A 120 17.52 5.36 6.93
CA SER A 120 16.80 4.11 6.76
C SER A 120 16.57 3.86 5.27
N ALA A 121 16.55 2.60 4.89
CA ALA A 121 16.30 2.21 3.51
C ALA A 121 15.45 0.93 3.46
N TYR A 122 14.74 0.75 2.37
CA TYR A 122 14.14 -0.53 2.04
C TYR A 122 14.07 -0.71 0.52
N ALA A 123 14.06 -1.97 0.08
CA ALA A 123 13.90 -2.34 -1.31
C ALA A 123 12.79 -3.37 -1.46
N GLN A 124 11.95 -3.19 -2.48
CA GLN A 124 10.87 -4.10 -2.87
C GLN A 124 11.14 -4.60 -4.29
N ALA A 125 11.61 -5.83 -4.40
CA ALA A 125 11.75 -6.55 -5.66
C ALA A 125 10.55 -7.49 -5.82
N GLN A 126 9.96 -7.55 -7.01
CA GLN A 126 8.79 -8.38 -7.24
C GLN A 126 8.78 -8.99 -8.64
N TYR A 127 8.05 -10.10 -8.75
CA TYR A 127 7.60 -10.66 -10.00
C TYR A 127 6.09 -10.48 -10.11
N GLU A 128 5.64 -10.01 -11.26
CA GLU A 128 4.22 -9.85 -11.60
C GLU A 128 3.84 -10.82 -12.70
N PHE A 129 2.73 -11.50 -12.51
CA PHE A 129 2.05 -12.29 -13.52
C PHE A 129 0.68 -11.69 -13.78
N HIS A 130 0.45 -11.19 -14.99
CA HIS A 130 -0.79 -10.57 -15.43
C HIS A 130 -1.53 -11.51 -16.37
N GLN A 131 -2.81 -11.72 -16.13
CA GLN A 131 -3.65 -12.62 -16.94
C GLN A 131 -3.82 -12.12 -18.38
N ASP A 132 -3.77 -10.81 -18.61
CA ASP A 132 -3.89 -10.14 -19.91
C ASP A 132 -2.53 -9.82 -20.55
N SER A 133 -1.43 -10.36 -20.03
CA SER A 133 -0.10 -10.19 -20.59
C SER A 133 0.05 -10.91 -21.92
N GLU A 134 0.59 -10.24 -22.93
CA GLU A 134 0.84 -10.79 -24.26
C GLU A 134 2.32 -10.66 -24.63
N ASP A 135 2.90 -11.70 -25.21
CA ASP A 135 4.31 -11.70 -25.67
C ASP A 135 4.45 -11.04 -27.04
N GLN A 136 4.08 -9.76 -27.10
CA GLN A 136 4.16 -8.97 -28.33
C GLN A 136 4.20 -7.48 -28.06
N LEU A 137 4.32 -6.71 -29.15
CA LEU A 137 4.23 -5.25 -29.14
C LEU A 137 2.93 -4.81 -29.80
N GLN A 138 2.30 -3.79 -29.23
CA GLN A 138 1.27 -3.05 -29.95
C GLN A 138 1.90 -2.24 -31.09
N GLN A 139 1.15 -1.95 -32.14
CA GLN A 139 1.58 -1.01 -33.17
C GLN A 139 2.04 0.31 -32.53
N GLY A 140 3.22 0.80 -32.93
CA GLY A 140 3.88 1.94 -32.28
C GLY A 140 4.89 1.57 -31.19
N GLY A 141 5.15 0.26 -30.97
CA GLY A 141 6.23 -0.21 -30.07
C GLY A 141 5.88 -0.27 -28.59
N VAL A 142 4.60 -0.17 -28.22
CA VAL A 142 4.16 -0.31 -26.83
C VAL A 142 4.22 -1.77 -26.42
N LEU A 143 4.92 -2.05 -25.30
CA LEU A 143 5.05 -3.39 -24.74
C LEU A 143 3.71 -3.89 -24.18
N LEU A 144 3.26 -5.06 -24.62
CA LEU A 144 2.07 -5.74 -24.06
C LEU A 144 2.44 -6.80 -23.01
N ASN A 145 3.71 -7.24 -22.98
CA ASN A 145 4.17 -8.17 -21.93
C ASN A 145 4.30 -7.43 -20.59
N GLN A 146 3.51 -7.88 -19.61
CA GLN A 146 3.51 -7.39 -18.23
C GLN A 146 4.04 -8.44 -17.23
N ASN A 147 4.33 -9.67 -17.69
CA ASN A 147 4.93 -10.73 -16.87
C ASN A 147 6.42 -10.47 -16.72
N ARG A 148 6.83 -9.89 -15.58
CA ARG A 148 8.20 -9.40 -15.45
C ARG A 148 8.68 -9.29 -14.01
N PHE A 149 10.01 -9.36 -13.83
CA PHE A 149 10.69 -8.92 -12.62
C PHE A 149 10.88 -7.40 -12.65
N LEU A 150 10.69 -6.77 -11.51
CA LEU A 150 10.93 -5.33 -11.36
C LEU A 150 11.31 -4.95 -9.92
N LEU A 151 12.03 -3.85 -9.80
CA LEU A 151 12.17 -3.13 -8.55
C LEU A 151 10.99 -2.16 -8.44
N ARG A 152 10.07 -2.46 -7.54
CA ARG A 152 8.86 -1.65 -7.38
C ARG A 152 9.16 -0.33 -6.69
N ARG A 153 9.97 -0.40 -5.61
CA ARG A 153 10.46 0.74 -4.83
C ARG A 153 11.80 0.39 -4.20
N THR A 154 12.70 1.33 -4.22
CA THR A 154 13.93 1.29 -3.43
C THR A 154 14.09 2.67 -2.82
N ARG A 155 13.69 2.79 -1.55
CA ARG A 155 13.65 4.09 -0.88
C ARG A 155 14.80 4.25 0.08
N LEU A 156 15.42 5.43 0.02
CA LEU A 156 16.43 5.90 0.94
C LEU A 156 15.91 7.15 1.63
N LYS A 157 15.76 7.10 2.94
CA LYS A 157 15.26 8.17 3.78
C LYS A 157 16.34 8.67 4.71
N VAL A 158 16.58 9.97 4.68
CA VAL A 158 17.47 10.68 5.60
C VAL A 158 16.63 11.63 6.44
N LEU A 159 16.69 11.45 7.74
CA LEU A 159 15.97 12.24 8.72
C LEU A 159 16.96 12.90 9.70
N ARG A 160 16.74 14.15 10.01
CA ARG A 160 17.41 14.84 11.11
C ARG A 160 16.38 15.57 11.94
N ASP A 161 16.27 15.17 13.19
CA ASP A 161 15.43 15.84 14.18
C ASP A 161 16.28 16.72 15.10
N TRP A 162 15.73 17.83 15.51
CA TRP A 162 16.24 18.68 16.58
C TRP A 162 15.10 19.12 17.50
N GLN A 163 15.41 19.81 18.59
CA GLN A 163 14.45 20.09 19.67
C GLN A 163 13.12 20.71 19.19
N TYR A 164 13.16 21.59 18.19
CA TYR A 164 12.00 22.35 17.73
C TYR A 164 11.70 22.13 16.23
N GLY A 165 12.22 21.08 15.63
CA GLY A 165 11.95 20.84 14.22
C GLY A 165 12.65 19.62 13.65
N GLY A 166 12.62 19.51 12.33
CA GLY A 166 13.24 18.41 11.61
C GLY A 166 13.39 18.70 10.12
N LEU A 167 14.27 17.93 9.51
CA LEU A 167 14.46 17.85 8.07
C LEU A 167 14.33 16.39 7.64
N MET A 168 13.55 16.13 6.63
CA MET A 168 13.42 14.80 6.01
C MET A 168 13.58 14.92 4.51
N VAL A 169 14.36 13.99 3.93
CA VAL A 169 14.47 13.80 2.49
C VAL A 169 14.36 12.30 2.22
N GLU A 170 13.50 11.93 1.28
CA GLU A 170 13.34 10.55 0.83
C GLU A 170 13.43 10.49 -0.70
N LEU A 171 14.28 9.60 -1.19
CA LEU A 171 14.44 9.29 -2.61
C LEU A 171 13.82 7.91 -2.90
N ASP A 172 13.19 7.76 -4.05
CA ASP A 172 12.68 6.49 -4.57
C ASP A 172 13.37 6.15 -5.88
N ALA A 173 13.95 4.94 -5.96
CA ALA A 173 14.47 4.38 -7.19
C ALA A 173 13.63 3.16 -7.57
N ASN A 174 13.21 3.07 -8.85
CA ASN A 174 12.38 1.97 -9.33
C ASN A 174 12.65 1.66 -10.81
N THR A 175 12.12 0.53 -11.28
CA THR A 175 12.24 0.10 -12.68
C THR A 175 10.87 -0.12 -13.35
N VAL A 176 9.80 0.46 -12.80
CA VAL A 176 8.41 0.25 -13.27
C VAL A 176 8.22 0.66 -14.73
N LYS A 177 8.78 1.81 -15.12
CA LYS A 177 8.76 2.35 -16.50
C LYS A 177 10.18 2.51 -17.08
N GLY A 178 11.14 1.68 -16.62
CA GLY A 178 12.57 1.85 -16.84
C GLY A 178 13.25 2.38 -15.58
N ALA A 179 14.59 2.38 -15.57
CA ALA A 179 15.34 2.85 -14.40
C ALA A 179 15.10 4.34 -14.16
N ALA A 180 14.57 4.67 -12.99
CA ALA A 180 14.25 6.04 -12.58
C ALA A 180 14.62 6.26 -11.12
N ILE A 181 15.07 7.46 -10.80
CA ILE A 181 15.28 7.93 -9.42
C ILE A 181 14.54 9.27 -9.31
N GLY A 182 13.73 9.41 -8.26
CA GLY A 182 12.95 10.61 -8.02
C GLY A 182 12.92 11.02 -6.55
N LEU A 183 12.58 12.27 -6.31
CA LEU A 183 12.30 12.80 -4.99
C LEU A 183 10.90 12.33 -4.57
N GLN A 184 10.81 11.65 -3.42
CA GLN A 184 9.54 11.19 -2.86
C GLN A 184 9.04 12.14 -1.76
N HIS A 185 9.91 12.52 -0.83
CA HIS A 185 9.60 13.49 0.21
C HIS A 185 10.76 14.50 0.38
N ALA A 186 10.40 15.73 0.71
CA ALA A 186 11.35 16.75 1.12
C ALA A 186 10.62 17.71 2.06
N GLU A 187 10.83 17.56 3.37
CA GLU A 187 10.07 18.24 4.40
C GLU A 187 10.99 19.01 5.34
N VAL A 188 10.63 20.24 5.64
CA VAL A 188 11.17 21.00 6.77
C VAL A 188 10.04 21.21 7.76
N SER A 189 10.29 20.92 9.03
CA SER A 189 9.28 21.05 10.07
C SER A 189 9.75 21.84 11.27
N LEU A 190 8.80 22.57 11.87
CA LEU A 190 8.93 23.18 13.18
C LEU A 190 7.87 22.57 14.10
N ALA A 191 8.26 22.15 15.29
CA ALA A 191 7.37 21.41 16.19
C ALA A 191 7.44 21.95 17.62
N TYR A 192 6.28 22.15 18.22
CA TYR A 192 6.13 22.29 19.67
C TYR A 192 5.77 20.94 20.27
N ARG A 193 6.69 20.37 21.06
CA ARG A 193 6.60 19.02 21.61
C ARG A 193 6.17 19.04 23.08
N ASN A 194 5.36 18.05 23.47
CA ASN A 194 5.02 17.80 24.87
C ASN A 194 6.18 17.07 25.58
N GLN A 195 6.03 16.85 26.88
CA GLN A 195 6.99 16.09 27.70
C GLN A 195 7.25 14.67 27.17
N ASP A 196 6.28 14.07 26.48
CA ASP A 196 6.38 12.75 25.86
C ASP A 196 6.97 12.77 24.44
N TYR A 197 7.59 13.88 24.03
CA TYR A 197 8.17 14.11 22.69
C TYR A 197 7.20 14.02 21.51
N SER A 198 5.92 13.79 21.74
CA SER A 198 4.91 13.89 20.67
C SER A 198 4.65 15.36 20.32
N PRO A 199 4.62 15.74 19.04
CA PRO A 199 4.32 17.11 18.66
C PRO A 199 2.86 17.43 18.98
N LEU A 200 2.64 18.41 19.88
CA LEU A 200 1.30 18.99 20.08
C LEU A 200 0.88 19.77 18.86
N VAL A 201 1.81 20.51 18.27
CA VAL A 201 1.64 21.22 17.01
C VAL A 201 2.94 21.12 16.21
N GLN A 202 2.81 20.75 14.95
CA GLN A 202 3.91 20.70 14.00
C GLN A 202 3.50 21.41 12.71
N PHE A 203 4.31 22.36 12.29
CA PHE A 203 4.24 23.02 10.99
C PHE A 203 5.22 22.33 10.06
N THR A 204 4.77 21.88 8.90
CA THR A 204 5.61 21.22 7.88
C THR A 204 5.42 21.93 6.56
N LEU A 205 6.53 22.29 5.90
CA LEU A 205 6.55 22.86 4.56
C LEU A 205 7.37 21.97 3.65
N GLY A 206 6.89 21.71 2.46
CA GLY A 206 7.59 20.90 1.46
C GLY A 206 6.71 19.88 0.75
N LEU A 207 7.35 18.79 0.31
CA LEU A 207 6.72 17.66 -0.37
C LEU A 207 6.43 16.58 0.68
N PHE A 208 5.15 16.34 1.01
CA PHE A 208 4.70 15.45 2.07
C PHE A 208 3.42 14.71 1.68
N ASP A 209 3.16 13.58 2.35
CA ASP A 209 1.93 12.80 2.12
C ASP A 209 0.68 13.61 2.49
N ASN A 210 -0.30 13.56 1.59
CA ASN A 210 -1.59 14.18 1.82
C ASN A 210 -2.29 13.57 3.05
N PRO A 211 -2.74 14.39 4.02
CA PRO A 211 -3.39 13.89 5.23
C PRO A 211 -4.83 13.45 4.96
N PHE A 212 -5.00 12.33 4.26
CA PHE A 212 -6.30 11.78 3.91
C PHE A 212 -6.32 10.26 4.10
N GLY A 213 -7.39 9.75 4.71
CA GLY A 213 -7.61 8.32 4.89
C GLY A 213 -6.49 7.59 5.64
N ARG A 214 -6.53 6.28 5.62
CA ARG A 214 -5.51 5.42 6.19
C ARG A 214 -4.42 5.07 5.17
N GLU A 215 -4.81 4.57 4.00
CA GLU A 215 -3.85 4.05 3.01
C GLU A 215 -2.93 5.12 2.41
N VAL A 216 -3.36 6.38 2.34
CA VAL A 216 -2.53 7.48 1.80
C VAL A 216 -1.41 7.84 2.77
N VAL A 217 -1.68 7.83 4.08
CA VAL A 217 -0.69 8.18 5.12
C VAL A 217 0.16 7.00 5.57
N GLU A 218 -0.22 5.76 5.22
CA GLU A 218 0.51 4.55 5.58
C GLU A 218 1.68 4.32 4.64
N SER A 219 2.89 4.14 5.21
CA SER A 219 4.08 3.87 4.42
C SER A 219 3.95 2.58 3.59
N PRO A 220 4.35 2.58 2.30
CA PRO A 220 4.41 1.35 1.50
C PRO A 220 5.29 0.25 2.09
N ARG A 221 6.25 0.59 2.97
CA ARG A 221 7.07 -0.36 3.71
C ARG A 221 6.23 -1.21 4.67
N ASP A 222 5.29 -0.57 5.36
CA ASP A 222 4.54 -1.17 6.46
C ASP A 222 3.26 -1.86 5.98
N ARG A 223 2.76 -1.51 4.80
CA ARG A 223 1.57 -2.09 4.17
C ARG A 223 1.74 -3.60 3.92
N PRO A 224 0.79 -4.46 4.36
CA PRO A 224 0.83 -5.90 4.05
C PRO A 224 0.48 -6.17 2.59
N PHE A 225 -0.56 -5.54 2.05
CA PHE A 225 -1.00 -5.67 0.66
C PHE A 225 -0.07 -4.93 -0.29
N MET A 226 0.11 -5.50 -1.49
CA MET A 226 1.10 -5.02 -2.47
C MET A 226 0.89 -3.56 -2.86
N GLU A 227 -0.36 -3.21 -3.16
CA GLU A 227 -0.73 -1.87 -3.55
C GLU A 227 -1.95 -1.38 -2.75
N ARG A 228 -2.21 -0.08 -2.80
CA ARG A 228 -3.42 0.52 -2.23
C ARG A 228 -4.66 0.09 -3.00
N SER A 229 -5.83 0.22 -2.39
CA SER A 229 -7.13 0.03 -3.03
C SER A 229 -7.27 0.89 -4.29
N LEU A 230 -8.14 0.47 -5.22
CA LEU A 230 -8.34 1.18 -6.48
C LEU A 230 -8.76 2.64 -6.27
N ALA A 231 -9.70 2.89 -5.36
CA ALA A 231 -10.16 4.24 -5.05
C ALA A 231 -9.02 5.13 -4.53
N SER A 232 -8.23 4.62 -3.59
CA SER A 232 -7.08 5.35 -3.05
C SER A 232 -6.05 5.68 -4.14
N ARG A 233 -5.83 4.79 -5.10
CA ARG A 233 -4.94 5.04 -6.26
C ARG A 233 -5.54 6.01 -7.27
N GLY A 234 -6.85 6.03 -7.45
CA GLY A 234 -7.56 6.99 -8.30
C GLY A 234 -7.45 8.40 -7.75
N PHE A 235 -7.81 8.59 -6.49
CA PHE A 235 -7.83 9.91 -5.84
C PHE A 235 -6.44 10.48 -5.59
N PHE A 236 -5.51 9.63 -5.16
CA PHE A 236 -4.13 10.00 -4.85
C PHE A 236 -3.16 9.07 -5.60
N PRO A 237 -2.83 9.35 -6.87
CA PRO A 237 -1.97 8.49 -7.69
C PRO A 237 -0.58 8.26 -7.10
N ALA A 238 -0.04 9.26 -6.37
CA ALA A 238 1.00 9.11 -5.36
C ALA A 238 0.57 9.86 -4.10
N GLU A 239 1.19 9.54 -2.97
CA GLU A 239 0.84 10.11 -1.67
C GLU A 239 1.23 11.59 -1.55
N PRO A 240 2.46 12.03 -1.98
CA PRO A 240 2.98 13.37 -1.70
C PRO A 240 2.47 14.46 -2.62
N ASP A 241 2.29 15.64 -2.03
CA ASP A 241 2.05 16.91 -2.73
C ASP A 241 2.84 18.04 -2.06
N LEU A 242 3.06 19.14 -2.78
CA LEU A 242 3.75 20.34 -2.28
C LEU A 242 2.80 21.26 -1.53
N GLY A 243 3.17 21.66 -0.32
CA GLY A 243 2.34 22.57 0.45
C GLY A 243 2.78 22.82 1.88
N LEU A 244 1.86 23.32 2.68
CA LEU A 244 1.98 23.55 4.12
C LEU A 244 1.02 22.62 4.87
N ARG A 245 1.52 21.91 5.89
CA ARG A 245 0.73 21.06 6.78
C ARG A 245 0.91 21.50 8.24
N ILE A 246 -0.20 21.56 8.97
CA ILE A 246 -0.25 21.71 10.41
C ILE A 246 -0.83 20.44 10.97
N SER A 247 -0.09 19.76 11.83
CA SER A 247 -0.52 18.50 12.43
C SER A 247 -0.13 18.41 13.91
N GLY A 248 -0.78 17.51 14.62
CA GLY A 248 -0.45 17.29 16.03
C GLY A 248 -1.21 16.12 16.65
N GLN A 249 -0.77 15.80 17.87
CA GLN A 249 -1.34 14.75 18.69
C GLN A 249 -1.48 15.22 20.13
N ALA A 250 -2.68 15.03 20.70
CA ALA A 250 -2.96 15.29 22.12
C ALA A 250 -3.61 14.05 22.72
N ALA A 251 -2.87 13.31 23.53
CA ALA A 251 -3.26 11.99 24.04
C ALA A 251 -3.70 11.04 22.89
N TRP A 252 -4.95 10.65 22.88
CA TRP A 252 -5.55 9.77 21.87
C TRP A 252 -6.04 10.51 20.61
N PHE A 253 -6.13 11.84 20.65
CA PHE A 253 -6.63 12.65 19.54
C PHE A 253 -5.51 13.05 18.59
N ARG A 254 -5.74 12.90 17.30
CA ARG A 254 -4.82 13.29 16.20
C ARG A 254 -5.52 14.21 15.24
N TYR A 255 -4.80 15.20 14.73
CA TYR A 255 -5.31 16.12 13.73
C TYR A 255 -4.24 16.50 12.72
N SER A 256 -4.68 16.78 11.51
CA SER A 256 -3.85 17.33 10.45
C SER A 256 -4.69 18.18 9.50
N VAL A 257 -4.17 19.35 9.16
CA VAL A 257 -4.75 20.24 8.13
C VAL A 257 -3.63 20.62 7.18
N ALA A 258 -3.90 20.56 5.89
CA ALA A 258 -2.91 20.92 4.87
C ALA A 258 -3.53 21.82 3.80
N VAL A 259 -2.69 22.68 3.24
CA VAL A 259 -2.96 23.46 2.03
C VAL A 259 -1.87 23.09 1.04
N VAL A 260 -2.28 22.49 -0.10
CA VAL A 260 -1.36 21.95 -1.10
C VAL A 260 -1.69 22.48 -2.49
N ASN A 261 -0.75 22.30 -3.43
CA ASN A 261 -0.97 22.69 -4.83
C ASN A 261 -2.10 21.88 -5.50
N GLY A 262 -2.40 20.69 -4.99
CA GLY A 262 -3.44 19.85 -5.54
C GLY A 262 -3.00 19.04 -6.76
N GLN A 263 -1.69 18.97 -7.01
CA GLN A 263 -1.06 18.24 -8.13
C GLN A 263 -0.04 17.24 -7.57
N PRO A 264 -0.49 16.10 -7.01
CA PRO A 264 0.40 15.14 -6.38
C PRO A 264 1.40 14.53 -7.36
N LEU A 265 2.49 14.00 -6.83
CA LEU A 265 3.64 13.49 -7.57
C LEU A 265 3.28 12.51 -8.72
N GLY A 266 2.26 11.69 -8.56
CA GLY A 266 1.85 10.69 -9.56
C GLY A 266 0.67 11.11 -10.45
N ASP A 267 0.28 12.38 -10.42
CA ASP A 267 -0.84 12.89 -11.20
C ASP A 267 -0.65 12.66 -12.70
N ARG A 268 -1.64 12.05 -13.35
CA ARG A 268 -1.65 11.76 -14.79
C ARG A 268 -2.35 12.82 -15.64
N THR A 269 -2.83 13.91 -15.03
CA THR A 269 -3.40 15.04 -15.78
C THR A 269 -2.35 15.84 -16.57
N GLY A 270 -1.05 15.52 -16.36
CA GLY A 270 0.08 16.13 -17.09
C GLY A 270 0.77 17.24 -16.30
N PHE A 271 0.30 17.60 -15.13
CA PHE A 271 0.85 18.71 -14.36
C PHE A 271 1.80 18.30 -13.23
N ALA A 272 1.78 17.08 -12.75
CA ALA A 272 2.55 16.51 -11.63
C ALA A 272 3.52 17.47 -10.91
N LEU A 273 3.19 17.90 -9.69
CA LEU A 273 3.90 18.90 -8.87
C LEU A 273 3.97 20.33 -9.49
N GLN A 274 3.54 20.52 -10.73
CA GLN A 274 3.41 21.84 -11.33
C GLN A 274 1.99 22.36 -11.06
N ASP A 275 1.90 23.57 -10.57
CA ASP A 275 0.62 24.18 -10.22
C ASP A 275 0.08 25.01 -11.41
N PRO A 276 -0.93 24.51 -12.14
CA PRO A 276 -1.42 25.18 -13.33
C PRO A 276 -2.35 26.36 -13.02
N ASN A 277 -2.77 26.54 -11.78
CA ASN A 277 -3.72 27.58 -11.37
C ASN A 277 -3.36 28.19 -10.00
N ALA A 278 -4.00 29.29 -9.64
CA ALA A 278 -3.78 29.96 -8.37
C ALA A 278 -4.51 29.32 -7.17
N HIS A 279 -5.40 28.37 -7.42
CA HIS A 279 -6.18 27.70 -6.38
C HIS A 279 -5.38 26.61 -5.69
N LYS A 280 -5.64 26.43 -4.41
CA LYS A 280 -5.01 25.40 -3.58
C LYS A 280 -6.06 24.43 -3.05
N ASP A 281 -5.68 23.18 -2.93
CA ASP A 281 -6.51 22.19 -2.23
C ASP A 281 -6.29 22.31 -0.73
N VAL A 282 -7.40 22.27 0.00
CA VAL A 282 -7.42 22.23 1.47
C VAL A 282 -7.83 20.84 1.92
N LEU A 283 -6.98 20.21 2.71
CA LEU A 283 -7.24 18.89 3.30
C LEU A 283 -7.32 19.00 4.81
N GLY A 284 -8.18 18.20 5.42
CA GLY A 284 -8.30 18.09 6.86
C GLY A 284 -8.55 16.64 7.27
N ARG A 285 -7.88 16.20 8.33
CA ARG A 285 -8.10 14.89 8.96
C ARG A 285 -8.13 15.05 10.47
N VAL A 286 -9.13 14.47 11.10
CA VAL A 286 -9.19 14.28 12.55
C VAL A 286 -9.37 12.81 12.85
N GLY A 287 -8.73 12.32 13.89
CA GLY A 287 -8.74 10.90 14.19
C GLY A 287 -8.41 10.59 15.64
N VAL A 288 -8.50 9.32 15.94
CA VAL A 288 -8.25 8.73 17.24
C VAL A 288 -7.26 7.57 17.11
N ASP A 289 -6.46 7.39 18.17
CA ASP A 289 -5.60 6.23 18.35
C ASP A 289 -5.61 5.89 19.83
N VAL A 290 -6.37 4.86 20.17
CA VAL A 290 -6.71 4.51 21.55
C VAL A 290 -6.35 3.05 21.80
N THR A 291 -5.77 2.78 22.96
CA THR A 291 -5.62 1.42 23.50
C THR A 291 -6.51 1.28 24.73
N PRO A 292 -7.80 0.92 24.56
CA PRO A 292 -8.75 0.88 25.66
C PRO A 292 -8.39 -0.18 26.68
N SER A 293 -7.78 -1.27 26.25
CA SER A 293 -7.23 -2.35 27.07
C SER A 293 -6.16 -3.09 26.27
N ALA A 294 -5.06 -3.50 26.87
CA ALA A 294 -4.24 -4.54 26.25
C ALA A 294 -5.08 -5.82 26.18
N PRO A 295 -5.46 -6.36 25.04
CA PRO A 295 -4.73 -6.42 23.77
C PRO A 295 -5.30 -5.59 22.61
N LEU A 296 -6.26 -4.71 22.82
CA LEU A 296 -6.99 -4.02 21.75
C LEU A 296 -6.48 -2.59 21.54
N ARG A 297 -6.13 -2.24 20.32
CA ARG A 297 -5.90 -0.87 19.85
C ARG A 297 -6.94 -0.50 18.80
N VAL A 298 -7.48 0.69 18.86
CA VAL A 298 -8.45 1.24 17.92
C VAL A 298 -7.90 2.50 17.28
N ILE A 299 -7.87 2.52 15.96
CA ILE A 299 -7.38 3.66 15.16
C ILE A 299 -8.48 4.01 14.17
N GLY A 300 -8.74 5.29 13.97
CA GLY A 300 -9.70 5.70 12.94
C GLY A 300 -9.73 7.19 12.76
N GLY A 301 -10.39 7.65 11.71
CA GLY A 301 -10.49 9.07 11.44
C GLY A 301 -11.51 9.42 10.36
N VAL A 302 -11.73 10.72 10.23
CA VAL A 302 -12.52 11.33 9.18
C VAL A 302 -11.64 12.35 8.47
N SER A 303 -11.71 12.34 7.14
CA SER A 303 -10.91 13.19 6.27
C SER A 303 -11.78 13.93 5.29
N VAL A 304 -11.39 15.14 4.96
CA VAL A 304 -12.07 15.97 3.95
C VAL A 304 -11.04 16.62 3.04
N LEU A 305 -11.39 16.80 1.77
CA LEU A 305 -10.65 17.58 0.81
C LEU A 305 -11.63 18.48 0.05
N ASN A 306 -11.24 19.74 -0.16
CA ASN A 306 -11.93 20.67 -1.03
C ASN A 306 -10.91 21.43 -1.87
N GLY A 307 -11.11 21.44 -3.18
CA GLY A 307 -10.15 22.03 -4.10
C GLY A 307 -10.67 22.29 -5.49
N MET A 308 -9.73 22.56 -6.41
CA MET A 308 -10.00 22.84 -7.80
C MET A 308 -9.13 21.97 -8.71
N GLY A 309 -9.80 21.29 -9.65
CA GLY A 309 -9.13 20.70 -10.82
C GLY A 309 -8.89 21.74 -11.90
N PHE A 310 -8.05 21.40 -12.86
CA PHE A 310 -7.70 22.29 -13.97
C PHE A 310 -7.86 21.56 -15.30
N HIS A 311 -8.61 22.19 -16.21
CA HIS A 311 -8.73 21.79 -17.61
C HIS A 311 -7.83 22.69 -18.46
N PRO A 312 -6.85 22.16 -19.22
CA PRO A 312 -5.87 22.97 -19.93
C PRO A 312 -6.45 23.78 -21.09
N GLY A 313 -7.65 23.47 -21.54
CA GLY A 313 -8.21 24.03 -22.76
C GLY A 313 -7.64 23.33 -24.01
N THR A 314 -7.97 23.87 -25.15
CA THR A 314 -7.47 23.39 -26.45
C THR A 314 -7.10 24.55 -27.35
N ASP A 315 -6.03 24.41 -28.10
CA ASP A 315 -5.67 25.37 -29.13
C ASP A 315 -6.64 25.34 -30.32
N ALA A 316 -6.78 26.46 -31.02
CA ALA A 316 -7.52 26.48 -32.25
C ALA A 316 -6.85 25.59 -33.29
N THR A 317 -7.63 24.76 -33.96
CA THR A 317 -7.18 24.00 -35.11
C THR A 317 -7.65 24.66 -36.39
N LYS A 318 -6.79 24.67 -37.42
CA LYS A 318 -7.16 25.16 -38.73
C LYS A 318 -8.01 24.12 -39.47
N ASN A 319 -8.85 24.59 -40.38
CA ASN A 319 -9.52 23.72 -41.33
C ASN A 319 -8.50 22.87 -42.08
N MET A 320 -8.68 21.56 -42.07
CA MET A 320 -7.86 20.64 -42.85
C MET A 320 -8.64 20.20 -44.09
N VAL A 321 -7.98 20.23 -45.22
CA VAL A 321 -8.45 19.68 -46.49
C VAL A 321 -7.75 18.34 -46.69
N VAL A 322 -8.51 17.26 -46.70
CA VAL A 322 -7.99 15.94 -47.06
C VAL A 322 -8.25 15.74 -48.55
N TRP A 323 -7.17 15.66 -49.31
CA TRP A 323 -7.23 15.33 -50.73
C TRP A 323 -7.48 13.83 -50.88
N ARG A 324 -8.51 13.46 -51.61
CA ARG A 324 -8.68 12.11 -52.14
C ARG A 324 -8.33 12.15 -53.62
N ASP A 325 -7.35 11.35 -53.99
CA ASP A 325 -7.00 11.17 -55.38
C ASP A 325 -8.06 10.29 -56.06
N ASN A 326 -8.97 10.90 -56.77
CA ASN A 326 -9.81 10.20 -57.72
C ASN A 326 -9.09 10.30 -59.10
N ILE A 327 -8.47 9.21 -59.48
CA ILE A 327 -7.94 9.08 -60.86
C ILE A 327 -9.11 8.63 -61.70
N SER A 328 -9.52 9.49 -62.64
CA SER A 328 -10.49 9.13 -63.67
C SER A 328 -9.88 8.14 -64.68
N GLU A 329 -10.72 7.44 -65.44
CA GLU A 329 -10.29 6.41 -66.41
C GLU A 329 -9.33 6.92 -67.48
N ASP A 330 -9.26 8.25 -67.70
CA ASP A 330 -8.34 8.92 -68.58
C ASP A 330 -7.04 9.38 -67.91
N GLY A 331 -6.84 9.00 -66.60
CA GLY A 331 -5.64 9.35 -65.87
C GLY A 331 -5.57 10.81 -65.39
N LEU A 332 -6.61 11.60 -65.61
CA LEU A 332 -6.71 12.95 -65.09
C LEU A 332 -7.23 12.92 -63.65
N VAL A 333 -6.57 13.64 -62.75
CA VAL A 333 -7.04 13.91 -61.39
C VAL A 333 -8.27 14.80 -61.50
N THR A 334 -9.45 14.20 -61.48
CA THR A 334 -10.69 14.98 -61.35
C THR A 334 -10.77 15.54 -59.93
N LEU A 335 -11.29 16.78 -59.84
CA LEU A 335 -11.40 17.59 -58.63
C LEU A 335 -11.53 16.73 -57.36
N PRO A 336 -10.58 16.89 -56.43
CA PRO A 336 -10.58 16.10 -55.19
C PRO A 336 -11.91 16.32 -54.49
N GLU A 337 -12.53 15.24 -54.02
CA GLU A 337 -13.59 15.37 -53.00
C GLU A 337 -12.94 16.01 -51.78
N LEU A 338 -13.23 17.26 -51.56
CA LEU A 338 -12.84 18.03 -50.42
C LEU A 338 -13.58 17.53 -49.21
N ASN A 339 -13.05 16.54 -48.52
CA ASN A 339 -13.46 16.26 -47.14
C ASN A 339 -12.75 17.28 -46.25
N GLY A 340 -13.37 18.44 -46.09
CA GLY A 340 -12.90 19.41 -45.11
C GLY A 340 -13.20 18.93 -43.70
N VAL A 341 -12.18 18.75 -42.90
CA VAL A 341 -12.35 18.71 -41.43
C VAL A 341 -12.37 20.16 -40.98
N SER A 342 -13.50 20.61 -40.45
CA SER A 342 -13.62 21.96 -39.90
C SER A 342 -12.63 22.17 -38.77
N GLY A 343 -11.95 23.26 -38.75
CA GLY A 343 -11.16 23.68 -37.60
C GLY A 343 -12.05 23.96 -36.41
N VAL A 344 -11.51 23.74 -35.25
CA VAL A 344 -12.17 24.00 -33.95
C VAL A 344 -11.57 25.29 -33.39
N ALA A 345 -12.45 26.16 -32.84
CA ALA A 345 -11.98 27.37 -32.15
C ALA A 345 -11.24 26.98 -30.85
N ALA A 346 -10.28 27.81 -30.46
CA ALA A 346 -9.60 27.62 -29.15
C ALA A 346 -10.62 27.61 -28.01
N GLN A 347 -10.44 26.71 -27.09
CA GLN A 347 -11.16 26.70 -25.83
C GLN A 347 -10.21 27.16 -24.71
N PRO A 348 -10.59 28.16 -23.90
CA PRO A 348 -9.75 28.63 -22.81
C PRO A 348 -9.62 27.57 -21.72
N SER A 349 -8.50 27.60 -21.00
CA SER A 349 -8.35 26.81 -19.77
C SER A 349 -9.40 27.22 -18.72
N GLN A 350 -9.83 26.26 -17.93
CA GLN A 350 -10.87 26.46 -16.91
C GLN A 350 -10.57 25.66 -15.65
N ASN A 351 -11.00 26.19 -14.50
CA ASN A 351 -10.99 25.47 -13.24
C ASN A 351 -12.35 24.81 -13.00
N PHE A 352 -12.35 23.63 -12.38
CA PHE A 352 -13.57 22.94 -11.95
C PHE A 352 -13.47 22.53 -10.49
N LYS A 353 -14.61 22.42 -9.81
CA LYS A 353 -14.65 22.05 -8.39
C LYS A 353 -14.39 20.56 -8.22
N ARG A 354 -13.62 20.23 -7.15
CA ARG A 354 -13.46 18.86 -6.66
C ARG A 354 -13.54 18.80 -5.16
N TRP A 355 -14.04 17.71 -4.63
CA TRP A 355 -14.10 17.47 -3.20
C TRP A 355 -14.08 15.98 -2.89
N LEU A 356 -13.64 15.62 -1.70
CA LEU A 356 -13.59 14.24 -1.21
C LEU A 356 -13.85 14.22 0.29
N ILE A 357 -14.67 13.27 0.74
CA ILE A 357 -14.92 12.97 2.15
C ILE A 357 -14.62 11.49 2.36
N GLY A 358 -13.87 11.15 3.41
CA GLY A 358 -13.52 9.77 3.75
C GLY A 358 -13.62 9.52 5.24
N ALA A 359 -13.85 8.26 5.59
CA ALA A 359 -13.79 7.77 6.96
C ALA A 359 -13.11 6.40 6.98
N ASP A 360 -12.24 6.19 7.97
CA ASP A 360 -11.54 4.93 8.19
C ASP A 360 -11.62 4.49 9.64
N LEU A 361 -11.53 3.17 9.82
CA LEU A 361 -11.50 2.54 11.14
C LEU A 361 -10.66 1.27 11.09
N GLY A 362 -9.86 1.06 12.12
CA GLY A 362 -9.02 -0.11 12.28
C GLY A 362 -8.95 -0.59 13.71
N PHE A 363 -8.75 -1.91 13.86
CA PHE A 363 -8.61 -2.62 15.12
C PHE A 363 -7.36 -3.49 15.04
N ASP A 364 -6.44 -3.33 15.99
CA ASP A 364 -5.30 -4.22 16.17
C ASP A 364 -5.55 -5.05 17.43
N VAL A 365 -5.58 -6.37 17.30
CA VAL A 365 -5.82 -7.30 18.42
C VAL A 365 -4.59 -8.19 18.61
N THR A 366 -3.87 -7.96 19.71
CA THR A 366 -2.69 -8.75 20.08
C THR A 366 -3.10 -10.01 20.82
N SER A 367 -2.59 -11.16 20.40
CA SER A 367 -2.81 -12.46 21.01
C SER A 367 -1.48 -13.21 21.21
N LYS A 368 -1.54 -14.39 21.84
CA LYS A 368 -0.35 -15.27 21.95
C LYS A 368 0.12 -15.80 20.59
N LEU A 369 -0.76 -15.86 19.60
CA LEU A 369 -0.45 -16.33 18.25
C LEU A 369 0.15 -15.22 17.37
N GLY A 370 0.00 -13.96 17.77
CA GLY A 370 0.44 -12.81 16.99
C GLY A 370 -0.55 -11.64 17.04
N VAL A 371 -0.52 -10.78 16.04
CA VAL A 371 -1.38 -9.60 15.93
C VAL A 371 -2.35 -9.77 14.76
N THR A 372 -3.63 -9.57 15.02
CA THR A 372 -4.67 -9.49 13.97
C THR A 372 -5.04 -8.04 13.74
N HIS A 373 -5.00 -7.62 12.49
CA HIS A 373 -5.38 -6.30 12.02
C HIS A 373 -6.67 -6.40 11.20
N LEU A 374 -7.69 -5.65 11.57
CA LEU A 374 -8.93 -5.48 10.83
C LEU A 374 -9.13 -4.01 10.56
N TYR A 375 -9.25 -3.59 9.32
CA TYR A 375 -9.42 -2.19 8.99
C TYR A 375 -10.15 -1.98 7.66
N GLY A 376 -10.72 -0.81 7.51
CA GLY A 376 -11.41 -0.41 6.29
C GLY A 376 -11.52 1.10 6.17
N GLU A 377 -11.85 1.53 4.97
CA GLU A 377 -12.05 2.93 4.62
C GLU A 377 -13.17 3.05 3.60
N VAL A 378 -13.93 4.12 3.65
CA VAL A 378 -14.91 4.52 2.64
C VAL A 378 -14.68 5.97 2.27
N SER A 379 -14.74 6.28 0.97
CA SER A 379 -14.53 7.61 0.43
C SER A 379 -15.57 7.92 -0.64
N LEU A 380 -16.14 9.12 -0.59
CA LEU A 380 -17.11 9.67 -1.54
C LEU A 380 -16.61 11.02 -2.03
N GLY A 381 -16.59 11.21 -3.34
CA GLY A 381 -16.05 12.42 -3.94
C GLY A 381 -16.74 12.91 -5.20
N SER A 382 -16.20 13.97 -5.75
CA SER A 382 -16.56 14.51 -7.05
C SER A 382 -15.33 15.05 -7.76
N ASN A 383 -15.11 14.58 -8.99
CA ASN A 383 -14.03 15.00 -9.88
C ASN A 383 -12.64 14.80 -9.27
N MET A 384 -12.46 13.72 -8.52
CA MET A 384 -11.22 13.43 -7.78
C MET A 384 -10.28 12.48 -8.48
N ASP A 385 -10.78 11.62 -9.39
CA ASP A 385 -9.92 10.64 -10.05
C ASP A 385 -8.92 11.32 -10.99
N ARG A 386 -7.64 11.16 -10.68
CA ARG A 386 -6.50 11.75 -11.39
C ARG A 386 -5.59 10.70 -12.02
N ASN A 387 -5.99 9.43 -11.98
CA ASN A 387 -5.10 8.33 -12.37
C ASN A 387 -5.80 7.27 -13.24
N LEU A 388 -6.94 6.74 -12.78
CA LEU A 388 -7.58 5.60 -13.41
C LEU A 388 -8.55 6.05 -14.51
N PHE A 389 -9.46 6.97 -14.22
CA PHE A 389 -10.52 7.43 -15.12
C PHE A 389 -10.54 8.94 -15.33
N ILE A 390 -9.52 9.64 -14.93
CA ILE A 390 -9.28 11.08 -14.98
C ILE A 390 -10.59 11.89 -15.10
N ALA A 391 -11.10 12.31 -13.94
CA ALA A 391 -12.35 13.04 -13.85
C ALA A 391 -12.18 14.50 -14.29
N ASP A 392 -12.59 14.79 -15.52
CA ASP A 392 -12.61 16.14 -16.09
C ASP A 392 -14.01 16.45 -16.62
N PRO A 393 -14.81 17.20 -15.86
CA PRO A 393 -16.20 17.51 -16.22
C PRO A 393 -16.33 18.37 -17.47
N LEU A 394 -15.27 19.08 -17.88
CA LEU A 394 -15.29 19.87 -19.12
C LEU A 394 -15.11 18.99 -20.35
N THR A 395 -14.37 17.89 -20.22
CA THR A 395 -14.25 16.87 -21.25
C THR A 395 -15.47 15.96 -21.32
N THR A 396 -15.99 15.53 -20.17
CA THR A 396 -17.10 14.56 -20.09
C THR A 396 -18.48 15.20 -20.17
N GLY A 397 -18.58 16.52 -19.95
CA GLY A 397 -19.82 17.27 -19.91
C GLY A 397 -20.63 17.10 -18.63
N LEU A 398 -20.12 16.38 -17.63
CA LEU A 398 -20.78 16.15 -16.33
C LEU A 398 -19.76 15.91 -15.22
N ASP A 399 -20.13 16.26 -13.99
CA ASP A 399 -19.33 15.94 -12.81
C ASP A 399 -19.35 14.42 -12.54
N ALA A 400 -18.18 13.84 -12.34
CA ALA A 400 -18.06 12.49 -11.80
C ALA A 400 -18.44 12.46 -10.31
N ARG A 401 -19.01 11.35 -9.85
CA ARG A 401 -19.36 11.07 -8.46
C ARG A 401 -18.73 9.75 -8.04
N GLU A 402 -17.53 9.83 -7.53
CA GLU A 402 -16.76 8.65 -7.19
C GLU A 402 -17.14 8.11 -5.82
N LEU A 403 -17.24 6.79 -5.71
CA LEU A 403 -17.38 6.05 -4.46
C LEU A 403 -16.36 4.93 -4.42
N GLY A 404 -15.58 4.89 -3.36
CA GLY A 404 -14.66 3.81 -3.10
C GLY A 404 -14.71 3.33 -1.67
N TRP A 405 -14.52 2.03 -1.45
CA TRP A 405 -14.37 1.47 -0.12
C TRP A 405 -13.51 0.21 -0.15
N TYR A 406 -12.89 -0.12 0.97
CA TYR A 406 -12.24 -1.41 1.17
C TYR A 406 -12.43 -1.91 2.60
N LEU A 407 -12.31 -3.22 2.76
CA LEU A 407 -12.21 -3.90 4.03
C LEU A 407 -11.06 -4.91 3.95
N ALA A 408 -10.17 -4.88 4.92
CA ALA A 408 -9.00 -5.73 4.97
C ALA A 408 -8.85 -6.37 6.35
N VAL A 409 -8.43 -7.63 6.35
CA VAL A 409 -8.00 -8.36 7.53
C VAL A 409 -6.68 -9.05 7.23
N TYR A 410 -5.73 -8.99 8.17
CA TYR A 410 -4.53 -9.82 8.10
C TYR A 410 -4.05 -10.19 9.49
N HIS A 411 -3.36 -11.31 9.57
CA HIS A 411 -2.78 -11.81 10.80
C HIS A 411 -1.28 -11.99 10.62
N GLU A 412 -0.51 -11.40 11.51
CA GLU A 412 0.94 -11.57 11.63
C GLU A 412 1.20 -12.53 12.79
N CYS A 413 1.62 -13.75 12.46
CA CYS A 413 1.99 -14.72 13.49
C CYS A 413 3.30 -14.32 14.17
N SER A 414 3.42 -14.63 15.45
CA SER A 414 4.62 -14.35 16.26
C SER A 414 5.89 -15.00 15.68
N GLU A 415 5.76 -16.10 14.94
CA GLU A 415 6.85 -16.85 14.31
C GLU A 415 7.15 -16.46 12.87
N GLY A 416 6.48 -15.42 12.34
CA GLY A 416 6.76 -14.84 11.05
C GLY A 416 5.76 -15.08 9.92
N PRO A 417 4.93 -16.16 9.89
CA PRO A 417 3.90 -16.30 8.88
C PRO A 417 2.91 -15.13 8.88
N ILE A 418 2.47 -14.73 7.67
CA ILE A 418 1.44 -13.71 7.45
C ILE A 418 0.37 -14.31 6.56
N ALA A 419 -0.89 -14.06 6.87
CA ALA A 419 -2.01 -14.34 5.98
C ALA A 419 -3.03 -13.22 6.05
N GLY A 420 -3.65 -12.89 4.94
CA GLY A 420 -4.61 -11.80 4.88
C GLY A 420 -5.57 -11.91 3.69
N PHE A 421 -6.58 -11.06 3.76
CA PHE A 421 -7.58 -10.91 2.70
C PHE A 421 -8.08 -9.47 2.69
N ARG A 422 -8.14 -8.88 1.51
CA ARG A 422 -8.78 -7.58 1.27
C ARG A 422 -9.86 -7.72 0.20
N VAL A 423 -10.95 -7.01 0.39
CA VAL A 423 -11.90 -6.69 -0.67
C VAL A 423 -11.94 -5.18 -0.82
N ASP A 424 -11.83 -4.71 -2.06
CA ASP A 424 -12.02 -3.30 -2.38
C ASP A 424 -12.97 -3.15 -3.57
N GLN A 425 -13.67 -2.02 -3.58
CA GLN A 425 -14.61 -1.67 -4.63
C GLN A 425 -14.47 -0.18 -4.98
N TYR A 426 -14.42 0.11 -6.26
CA TYR A 426 -14.37 1.46 -6.77
C TYR A 426 -15.40 1.67 -7.88
N ASN A 427 -16.21 2.70 -7.75
CA ASN A 427 -17.12 3.18 -8.77
C ASN A 427 -16.77 4.63 -9.10
N PRO A 428 -16.21 4.92 -10.29
CA PRO A 428 -15.79 6.26 -10.68
C PRO A 428 -16.97 7.20 -10.97
N ASN A 429 -18.19 6.68 -11.14
CA ASN A 429 -19.36 7.48 -11.42
C ASN A 429 -20.63 6.90 -10.76
N SER A 430 -20.63 6.90 -9.43
CA SER A 430 -21.67 6.34 -8.58
C SER A 430 -22.95 7.19 -8.59
N ASP A 431 -24.08 6.54 -8.33
CA ASP A 431 -25.37 7.21 -8.07
C ASP A 431 -25.52 7.68 -6.62
N VAL A 432 -24.60 7.31 -5.73
CA VAL A 432 -24.65 7.72 -4.33
C VAL A 432 -24.48 9.22 -4.23
N ALA A 433 -25.41 9.88 -3.54
CA ALA A 433 -25.49 11.34 -3.39
C ALA A 433 -25.58 12.12 -4.71
N ASP A 434 -25.98 11.48 -5.79
CA ASP A 434 -26.19 12.15 -7.08
C ASP A 434 -27.60 12.77 -7.13
N ALA A 435 -27.66 14.08 -7.24
CA ALA A 435 -28.88 14.82 -7.38
C ALA A 435 -29.26 15.14 -8.84
N ARG A 436 -28.53 14.63 -9.83
CA ARG A 436 -28.79 14.91 -11.25
C ARG A 436 -30.07 14.21 -11.70
N ALA A 437 -31.01 15.00 -12.20
CA ALA A 437 -32.26 14.49 -12.77
C ALA A 437 -31.98 13.75 -14.09
N GLY A 438 -32.67 12.65 -14.34
CA GLY A 438 -32.64 11.94 -15.61
C GLY A 438 -31.37 11.09 -15.83
N LYS A 439 -30.60 10.80 -14.81
CA LYS A 439 -29.47 9.90 -14.92
C LYS A 439 -29.96 8.48 -15.24
N LEU A 440 -29.75 8.05 -16.46
CA LEU A 440 -29.97 6.68 -16.89
C LEU A 440 -28.63 5.94 -16.83
N ILE A 441 -28.45 5.08 -15.83
CA ILE A 441 -27.28 4.21 -15.74
C ILE A 441 -27.74 2.77 -16.01
N PRO A 442 -27.69 2.35 -17.25
CA PRO A 442 -28.05 0.98 -17.59
C PRO A 442 -26.96 -0.05 -17.20
N LEU A 443 -25.76 0.44 -16.82
CA LEU A 443 -24.58 -0.40 -16.61
C LEU A 443 -23.83 0.03 -15.35
N THR A 444 -23.38 -0.95 -14.56
CA THR A 444 -22.47 -0.67 -13.45
C THR A 444 -21.08 -0.27 -13.97
N GLU A 445 -20.48 0.73 -13.37
CA GLU A 445 -19.11 1.17 -13.62
C GLU A 445 -18.17 0.74 -12.48
N THR A 446 -18.62 -0.22 -11.69
CA THR A 446 -17.93 -0.67 -10.49
C THR A 446 -16.86 -1.70 -10.83
N VAL A 447 -15.65 -1.49 -10.31
CA VAL A 447 -14.57 -2.46 -10.28
C VAL A 447 -14.44 -3.02 -8.85
N THR A 448 -14.39 -4.33 -8.72
CA THR A 448 -14.25 -5.02 -7.42
C THR A 448 -13.02 -5.89 -7.44
N THR A 449 -12.16 -5.79 -6.42
CA THR A 449 -10.97 -6.61 -6.27
C THR A 449 -11.04 -7.44 -4.99
N TYR A 450 -10.72 -8.73 -5.11
CA TYR A 450 -10.50 -9.64 -3.99
C TYR A 450 -9.03 -10.00 -3.95
N ALA A 451 -8.34 -9.73 -2.84
CA ALA A 451 -6.89 -9.89 -2.71
C ALA A 451 -6.53 -10.81 -1.54
N PRO A 452 -6.55 -12.16 -1.70
CA PRO A 452 -5.93 -13.06 -0.76
C PRO A 452 -4.40 -12.88 -0.76
N LEU A 453 -3.80 -12.95 0.43
CA LEU A 453 -2.39 -12.72 0.68
C LEU A 453 -1.85 -13.77 1.63
N VAL A 454 -0.65 -14.29 1.33
CA VAL A 454 0.13 -15.13 2.22
C VAL A 454 1.59 -14.74 2.18
N GLY A 455 2.31 -14.93 3.28
CA GLY A 455 3.70 -14.56 3.33
C GLY A 455 4.41 -14.98 4.61
N PHE A 456 5.65 -14.52 4.69
CA PHE A 456 6.52 -14.72 5.85
C PHE A 456 7.35 -13.45 6.08
N GLN A 457 7.47 -13.03 7.32
CA GLN A 457 8.30 -11.89 7.71
C GLN A 457 9.32 -12.25 8.79
N VAL A 458 10.50 -11.66 8.64
CA VAL A 458 11.48 -11.53 9.71
C VAL A 458 11.42 -10.08 10.17
N PRO A 459 10.91 -9.79 11.38
CA PRO A 459 10.68 -8.43 11.84
C PRO A 459 11.89 -7.52 11.62
N HIS A 460 11.65 -6.34 11.04
CA HIS A 460 12.67 -5.30 10.74
C HIS A 460 13.85 -5.76 9.87
N LYS A 461 13.67 -6.82 9.07
CA LYS A 461 14.74 -7.32 8.17
C LYS A 461 14.23 -7.64 6.78
N ALA A 462 13.26 -8.53 6.67
CA ALA A 462 12.78 -9.00 5.38
C ALA A 462 11.32 -9.49 5.45
N ARG A 463 10.62 -9.38 4.34
CA ARG A 463 9.26 -9.91 4.16
C ARG A 463 9.11 -10.48 2.75
N LEU A 464 8.66 -11.72 2.65
CA LEU A 464 8.27 -12.36 1.40
C LEU A 464 6.75 -12.52 1.40
N VAL A 465 6.07 -12.00 0.39
CA VAL A 465 4.60 -12.03 0.30
C VAL A 465 4.19 -12.40 -1.11
N ALA A 466 3.16 -13.22 -1.22
CA ALA A 466 2.43 -13.49 -2.45
C ALA A 466 0.98 -13.00 -2.29
N GLU A 467 0.49 -12.26 -3.27
CA GLU A 467 -0.88 -11.71 -3.36
C GLU A 467 -1.49 -12.04 -4.70
N TRP A 468 -2.76 -12.36 -4.71
CA TRP A 468 -3.52 -12.58 -5.93
C TRP A 468 -4.69 -11.61 -6.01
N ASP A 469 -4.59 -10.61 -6.89
CA ASP A 469 -5.68 -9.70 -7.19
C ASP A 469 -6.65 -10.35 -8.18
N ILE A 470 -7.82 -10.74 -7.70
CA ILE A 470 -8.94 -11.25 -8.51
C ILE A 470 -9.84 -10.06 -8.78
N ILE A 471 -9.82 -9.57 -10.02
CA ILE A 471 -10.42 -8.30 -10.40
C ILE A 471 -11.68 -8.58 -11.23
N HIS A 472 -12.83 -8.07 -10.77
CA HIS A 472 -14.07 -8.02 -11.53
C HIS A 472 -14.27 -6.61 -12.06
N ASP A 473 -14.07 -6.45 -13.38
CA ASP A 473 -14.11 -5.17 -14.09
C ASP A 473 -15.30 -5.13 -15.03
N ALA A 474 -16.43 -4.65 -14.52
CA ALA A 474 -17.68 -4.51 -15.30
C ALA A 474 -17.65 -3.39 -16.33
N MET A 475 -16.59 -2.58 -16.37
CA MET A 475 -16.42 -1.47 -17.33
C MET A 475 -15.87 -1.91 -18.68
N ALA A 476 -15.26 -3.09 -18.75
CA ALA A 476 -14.78 -3.64 -20.01
C ALA A 476 -15.94 -3.90 -20.99
N ARG A 477 -15.67 -3.76 -22.29
CA ARG A 477 -16.64 -3.97 -23.36
C ARG A 477 -16.05 -4.93 -24.39
N ASN A 478 -16.85 -5.84 -24.90
CA ASN A 478 -16.47 -6.66 -26.06
C ASN A 478 -16.62 -5.84 -27.36
N THR A 479 -16.29 -6.45 -28.50
CA THR A 479 -16.38 -5.83 -29.82
C THR A 479 -17.80 -5.40 -30.23
N LEU A 480 -18.83 -5.91 -29.55
CA LEU A 480 -20.23 -5.52 -29.74
C LEU A 480 -20.68 -4.44 -28.76
N GLY A 481 -19.79 -3.92 -27.91
CA GLY A 481 -20.12 -2.93 -26.89
C GLY A 481 -20.82 -3.49 -25.65
N VAL A 482 -20.95 -4.83 -25.54
CA VAL A 482 -21.58 -5.47 -24.37
C VAL A 482 -20.58 -5.50 -23.21
N PRO A 483 -21.01 -5.16 -21.98
CA PRO A 483 -20.16 -5.30 -20.80
C PRO A 483 -19.66 -6.71 -20.61
N VAL A 484 -18.38 -6.85 -20.33
CA VAL A 484 -17.73 -8.13 -20.04
C VAL A 484 -16.74 -7.91 -18.91
N ASP A 485 -16.55 -8.95 -18.11
CA ASP A 485 -15.48 -8.97 -17.12
C ASP A 485 -14.13 -9.17 -17.85
N LYS A 486 -13.24 -8.21 -17.69
CA LYS A 486 -11.92 -8.25 -18.33
C LYS A 486 -11.05 -9.28 -17.61
N LYS A 487 -10.31 -10.08 -18.37
CA LYS A 487 -9.31 -10.98 -17.82
C LYS A 487 -8.06 -10.19 -17.45
N ASN A 488 -8.06 -9.59 -16.26
CA ASN A 488 -7.01 -8.70 -15.77
C ASN A 488 -6.51 -9.06 -14.36
N ASN A 489 -6.70 -10.33 -13.94
CA ASN A 489 -6.19 -10.79 -12.66
C ASN A 489 -4.66 -10.74 -12.60
N ILE A 490 -4.12 -10.45 -11.41
CA ILE A 490 -2.69 -10.27 -11.21
C ILE A 490 -2.25 -11.15 -10.03
N VAL A 491 -1.13 -11.88 -10.22
CA VAL A 491 -0.42 -12.52 -9.11
C VAL A 491 0.92 -11.83 -8.94
N THR A 492 1.20 -11.37 -7.74
CA THR A 492 2.45 -10.69 -7.40
C THR A 492 3.17 -11.44 -6.29
N ILE A 493 4.47 -11.68 -6.48
CA ILE A 493 5.35 -12.21 -5.44
C ILE A 493 6.39 -11.14 -5.17
N ARG A 494 6.46 -10.63 -3.93
CA ARG A 494 7.35 -9.54 -3.51
C ARG A 494 8.28 -9.98 -2.40
N LEU A 495 9.56 -9.69 -2.58
CA LEU A 495 10.56 -9.72 -1.53
C LEU A 495 10.91 -8.28 -1.13
N GLN A 496 10.78 -7.97 0.14
CA GLN A 496 11.20 -6.71 0.74
C GLN A 496 12.36 -6.95 1.69
N GLY A 497 13.39 -6.11 1.60
CA GLY A 497 14.49 -6.05 2.56
C GLY A 497 14.58 -4.66 3.17
N GLU A 498 15.00 -4.56 4.45
CA GLU A 498 15.06 -3.31 5.24
C GLU A 498 16.42 -3.13 5.89
N LEU A 499 16.87 -1.85 5.97
CA LEU A 499 18.09 -1.41 6.65
C LEU A 499 17.73 -0.44 7.79
#